data_bfaa0c145ed5dcb52953b1d1d42f6299
#
_entry.id   bfaa0c145ed5dcb52953b1d1d42f6299
#
_cell.length_a   1.000
_cell.length_b   1.000
_cell.length_c   1.000
_cell.angle_alpha   90.00
_cell.angle_beta   90.00
_cell.angle_gamma   90.00
#
_symmetry.space_group_name_H-M   'P 1'
#
loop_
_entity.id
_entity.type
_entity.pdbx_description
1 polymer ?
#
loop_
_entity_poly.entity_id
_entity_poly.type
_entity_poly.pdbx_seq_one_letter_code
_entity_poly.pdbx_strand_id
1 'polypeptide(L)'
;WEPAHQLIQLIDPIAQLRVWAKKIVHLHGKDTSVDWDAVSHHGIFAAKDFAPERTPGFGDTNWRDVFSILHENGYEGDVCIEGYHYPVYAGEWEMTSQMHALKYLKFCRGGDFVPNPWDVK
;
A
#
# COMPACT_ATOMS: atom_id res chain seq x y z
N TRP A 1 8.06 -0.94 -6.77
CA TRP A 1 6.67 -0.54 -6.99
C TRP A 1 6.09 0.07 -5.72
N GLU A 2 5.23 1.07 -5.88
CA GLU A 2 4.62 1.78 -4.76
C GLU A 2 3.21 2.25 -5.18
N PRO A 3 2.14 1.77 -4.52
CA PRO A 3 0.77 2.11 -4.91
C PRO A 3 0.42 3.60 -4.75
N ALA A 4 1.04 4.29 -3.79
CA ALA A 4 0.82 5.72 -3.59
C ALA A 4 1.16 6.54 -4.83
N HIS A 5 2.23 6.19 -5.56
CA HIS A 5 2.61 6.87 -6.80
C HIS A 5 1.60 6.64 -7.94
N GLN A 6 0.84 5.57 -7.89
CA GLN A 6 -0.22 5.32 -8.86
C GLN A 6 -1.45 6.16 -8.52
N LEU A 7 -1.86 6.12 -7.26
CA LEU A 7 -3.04 6.85 -6.78
C LEU A 7 -2.92 8.36 -7.00
N ILE A 8 -1.76 8.96 -6.76
CA ILE A 8 -1.55 10.39 -6.98
C ILE A 8 -1.69 10.79 -8.47
N GLN A 9 -1.53 9.85 -9.38
CA GLN A 9 -1.75 10.02 -10.81
C GLN A 9 -3.14 9.56 -11.25
N LEU A 10 -4.01 9.19 -10.31
CA LEU A 10 -5.34 8.63 -10.56
C LEU A 10 -5.30 7.33 -11.38
N ILE A 11 -4.22 6.58 -11.25
CA ILE A 11 -4.08 5.25 -11.84
C ILE A 11 -4.54 4.22 -10.82
N ASP A 12 -5.34 3.25 -11.25
CA ASP A 12 -5.71 2.11 -10.42
C ASP A 12 -4.47 1.25 -10.13
N PRO A 13 -3.99 1.21 -8.87
CA PRO A 13 -2.78 0.48 -8.54
C PRO A 13 -2.94 -1.03 -8.71
N ILE A 14 -4.15 -1.57 -8.51
CA ILE A 14 -4.40 -3.00 -8.67
C ILE A 14 -4.35 -3.42 -10.14
N ALA A 15 -4.98 -2.64 -11.01
CA ALA A 15 -4.92 -2.89 -12.46
C ALA A 15 -3.48 -2.83 -12.96
N GLN A 16 -2.71 -1.84 -12.52
CA GLN A 16 -1.30 -1.73 -12.89
C GLN A 16 -0.46 -2.88 -12.34
N LEU A 17 -0.66 -3.24 -11.08
CA LEU A 17 0.07 -4.35 -10.44
C LEU A 17 -0.13 -5.66 -11.19
N ARG A 18 -1.34 -5.97 -11.66
CA ARG A 18 -1.61 -7.17 -12.44
C ARG A 18 -0.75 -7.27 -13.70
N VAL A 19 -0.46 -6.14 -14.33
CA VAL A 19 0.40 -6.09 -15.52
C VAL A 19 1.87 -6.31 -15.17
N TRP A 20 2.34 -5.73 -14.06
CA TRP A 20 3.77 -5.65 -13.75
C TRP A 20 4.25 -6.63 -12.68
N ALA A 21 3.37 -7.38 -12.03
CA ALA A 21 3.69 -8.19 -10.84
C ALA A 21 4.94 -9.05 -11.00
N LYS A 22 5.12 -9.71 -12.15
CA LYS A 22 6.29 -10.58 -12.42
C LYS A 22 7.61 -9.84 -12.56
N LYS A 23 7.58 -8.52 -12.70
CA LYS A 23 8.78 -7.69 -12.87
C LYS A 23 9.14 -6.90 -11.62
N ILE A 24 8.30 -6.96 -10.60
CA ILE A 24 8.52 -6.25 -9.35
C ILE A 24 9.56 -7.02 -8.52
N VAL A 25 10.59 -6.31 -8.11
CA VAL A 25 11.69 -6.86 -7.30
C VAL A 25 11.76 -6.23 -5.91
N HIS A 26 11.08 -5.10 -5.72
CA HIS A 26 10.99 -4.39 -4.45
C HIS A 26 9.70 -3.57 -4.38
N LEU A 27 9.16 -3.40 -3.17
CA LEU A 27 7.88 -2.75 -2.97
C LEU A 27 7.91 -1.88 -1.71
N HIS A 28 7.40 -0.67 -1.83
CA HIS A 28 7.18 0.20 -0.68
C HIS A 28 5.75 0.07 -0.14
N GLY A 29 5.66 -0.11 1.16
CA GLY A 29 4.42 -0.05 1.92
C GLY A 29 4.10 1.39 2.28
N LYS A 30 3.62 2.14 1.31
CA LYS A 30 3.17 3.52 1.43
C LYS A 30 1.80 3.65 0.79
N ASP A 31 0.99 4.48 1.36
CA ASP A 31 -0.39 4.67 0.90
C ASP A 31 -0.71 6.14 0.66
N THR A 32 -1.84 6.36 0.06
CA THR A 32 -2.41 7.69 -0.18
C THR A 32 -3.93 7.55 -0.25
N SER A 33 -4.63 8.62 0.02
CA SER A 33 -6.07 8.69 -0.26
C SER A 33 -6.35 9.81 -1.25
N VAL A 34 -7.27 9.55 -2.17
CA VAL A 34 -7.66 10.53 -3.20
C VAL A 34 -8.92 11.25 -2.75
N ASP A 35 -8.84 12.57 -2.64
CA ASP A 35 -10.01 13.42 -2.43
C ASP A 35 -10.72 13.65 -3.78
N TRP A 36 -11.62 12.72 -4.09
CA TRP A 36 -12.38 12.78 -5.33
C TRP A 36 -13.31 13.96 -5.42
N ASP A 37 -13.76 14.51 -4.29
CA ASP A 37 -14.56 15.72 -4.27
C ASP A 37 -13.75 16.92 -4.73
N ALA A 38 -12.56 17.10 -4.18
CA ALA A 38 -11.63 18.14 -4.62
C ALA A 38 -11.26 18.00 -6.11
N VAL A 39 -10.95 16.79 -6.56
CA VAL A 39 -10.61 16.51 -7.97
C VAL A 39 -11.81 16.82 -8.89
N SER A 40 -13.01 16.41 -8.49
CA SER A 40 -14.23 16.63 -9.29
C SER A 40 -14.58 18.09 -9.47
N HIS A 41 -14.31 18.93 -8.47
CA HIS A 41 -14.61 20.36 -8.52
C HIS A 41 -13.50 21.21 -9.13
N HIS A 42 -12.26 20.82 -8.96
CA HIS A 42 -11.10 21.68 -9.28
C HIS A 42 -10.13 21.05 -10.30
N GLY A 43 -10.24 19.77 -10.56
CA GLY A 43 -9.24 19.01 -11.32
C GLY A 43 -7.91 18.88 -10.60
N ILE A 44 -7.01 18.09 -11.13
CA ILE A 44 -5.74 17.75 -10.47
C ILE A 44 -4.75 18.93 -10.36
N PHE A 45 -4.85 19.90 -11.22
CA PHE A 45 -3.92 21.03 -11.21
C PHE A 45 -4.29 22.13 -10.21
N ALA A 46 -5.57 22.28 -9.91
CA ALA A 46 -6.05 23.33 -9.00
C ALA A 46 -6.43 22.78 -7.61
N ALA A 47 -6.70 21.50 -7.48
CA ALA A 47 -6.95 20.85 -6.22
C ALA A 47 -5.64 20.69 -5.45
N LYS A 48 -5.44 21.50 -4.41
CA LYS A 48 -4.29 21.34 -3.51
C LYS A 48 -4.50 20.13 -2.62
N ASP A 49 -3.43 19.38 -2.42
CA ASP A 49 -3.40 18.24 -1.48
C ASP A 49 -4.52 17.21 -1.70
N PHE A 50 -4.92 17.01 -2.96
CA PHE A 50 -5.98 16.05 -3.30
C PHE A 50 -5.60 14.58 -3.03
N ALA A 51 -4.34 14.31 -2.82
CA ALA A 51 -3.81 12.96 -2.58
C ALA A 51 -2.81 12.97 -1.42
N PRO A 52 -3.27 13.25 -0.19
CA PRO A 52 -2.40 13.23 0.98
C PRO A 52 -1.81 11.84 1.21
N GLU A 53 -0.55 11.82 1.58
CA GLU A 53 0.15 10.58 1.93
C GLU A 53 -0.43 9.99 3.21
N ARG A 54 -0.53 8.68 3.23
CA ARG A 54 -1.12 7.91 4.32
C ARG A 54 -0.22 6.74 4.70
N THR A 55 -0.29 6.38 5.96
CA THR A 55 0.20 5.08 6.44
C THR A 55 -0.67 3.96 5.86
N PRO A 56 -0.09 2.83 5.44
CA PRO A 56 -0.87 1.67 5.06
C PRO A 56 -1.93 1.30 6.11
N GLY A 57 -3.16 1.17 5.66
CA GLY A 57 -4.35 0.99 6.49
C GLY A 57 -5.23 2.22 6.61
N PHE A 58 -4.72 3.40 6.24
CA PHE A 58 -5.47 4.65 6.23
C PHE A 58 -5.69 5.22 4.83
N GLY A 59 -5.07 4.65 3.81
CA GLY A 59 -5.22 5.07 2.41
C GLY A 59 -6.20 4.22 1.61
N ASP A 60 -6.20 4.43 0.31
CA ASP A 60 -7.15 3.83 -0.62
C ASP A 60 -6.63 2.53 -1.27
N THR A 61 -5.41 2.12 -0.98
CA THR A 61 -4.84 0.89 -1.55
C THR A 61 -5.53 -0.34 -0.94
N ASN A 62 -6.03 -1.22 -1.80
CA ASN A 62 -6.48 -2.54 -1.37
C ASN A 62 -5.29 -3.47 -1.17
N TRP A 63 -4.70 -3.43 0.02
CA TRP A 63 -3.51 -4.22 0.34
C TRP A 63 -3.75 -5.73 0.34
N ARG A 64 -4.97 -6.19 0.56
CA ARG A 64 -5.30 -7.62 0.45
C ARG A 64 -5.13 -8.10 -0.99
N ASP A 65 -5.63 -7.32 -1.94
CA ASP A 65 -5.47 -7.62 -3.36
C ASP A 65 -4.01 -7.50 -3.80
N VAL A 66 -3.28 -6.51 -3.28
CA VAL A 66 -1.83 -6.38 -3.54
C VAL A 66 -1.11 -7.66 -3.14
N PHE A 67 -1.28 -8.14 -1.92
CA PHE A 67 -0.62 -9.36 -1.46
C PHE A 67 -1.08 -10.60 -2.21
N SER A 68 -2.36 -10.70 -2.55
CA SER A 68 -2.88 -11.82 -3.35
C SER A 68 -2.21 -11.88 -4.72
N ILE A 69 -2.11 -10.76 -5.41
CA ILE A 69 -1.47 -10.68 -6.74
C ILE A 69 0.03 -11.00 -6.65
N LEU A 70 0.71 -10.46 -5.64
CA LEU A 70 2.14 -10.73 -5.42
C LEU A 70 2.37 -12.22 -5.16
N HIS A 71 1.56 -12.82 -4.31
CA HIS A 71 1.65 -14.24 -3.98
C HIS A 71 1.38 -15.13 -5.21
N GLU A 72 0.32 -14.86 -5.96
CA GLU A 72 0.00 -15.55 -7.21
C GLU A 72 1.13 -15.50 -8.25
N ASN A 73 1.95 -14.46 -8.22
CA ASN A 73 3.05 -14.25 -9.15
C ASN A 73 4.43 -14.62 -8.56
N GLY A 74 4.45 -15.26 -7.40
CA GLY A 74 5.68 -15.78 -6.79
C GLY A 74 6.63 -14.69 -6.27
N TYR A 75 6.11 -13.55 -5.83
CA TYR A 75 6.94 -12.51 -5.22
C TYR A 75 7.46 -12.96 -3.86
N GLU A 76 8.78 -12.93 -3.70
CA GLU A 76 9.49 -13.31 -2.46
C GLU A 76 10.29 -12.15 -1.85
N GLY A 77 10.13 -10.95 -2.38
CA GLY A 77 10.80 -9.76 -1.88
C GLY A 77 10.14 -9.15 -0.64
N ASP A 78 10.72 -8.09 -0.16
CA ASP A 78 10.22 -7.35 0.99
C ASP A 78 9.16 -6.32 0.61
N VAL A 79 8.35 -5.95 1.58
CA VAL A 79 7.52 -4.75 1.56
C VAL A 79 8.07 -3.81 2.62
N CYS A 80 8.81 -2.80 2.20
CA CYS A 80 9.40 -1.80 3.08
C CYS A 80 8.38 -0.71 3.39
N ILE A 81 8.04 -0.56 4.67
CA ILE A 81 7.13 0.51 5.11
C ILE A 81 7.81 1.85 4.97
N GLU A 82 7.14 2.77 4.29
CA GLU A 82 7.54 4.17 4.17
C GLU A 82 6.37 5.05 4.66
N GLY A 83 6.51 5.65 5.83
CA GLY A 83 5.39 6.29 6.50
C GLY A 83 5.61 7.72 6.95
N TYR A 84 6.81 8.24 6.88
CA TYR A 84 7.18 9.52 7.50
C TYR A 84 6.52 10.77 6.87
N HIS A 85 5.86 10.63 5.76
CA HIS A 85 5.14 11.72 5.10
C HIS A 85 3.70 11.90 5.58
N TYR A 86 3.20 11.00 6.43
CA TYR A 86 1.83 11.11 6.91
C TYR A 86 1.72 12.22 7.97
N PRO A 87 1.04 13.35 7.68
CA PRO A 87 1.09 14.52 8.55
C PRO A 87 0.55 14.27 9.97
N VAL A 88 -0.40 13.36 10.12
CA VAL A 88 -1.02 13.04 11.42
C VAL A 88 -0.07 12.28 12.33
N TYR A 89 0.80 11.48 11.76
CA TYR A 89 1.73 10.61 12.50
C TYR A 89 3.19 11.02 12.35
N ALA A 90 3.43 12.31 12.13
CA ALA A 90 4.79 12.84 12.06
C ALA A 90 5.42 13.01 13.45
N GLY A 91 6.75 13.16 13.46
CA GLY A 91 7.50 13.45 14.68
C GLY A 91 7.45 12.32 15.70
N GLU A 92 7.02 12.61 16.92
CA GLU A 92 6.95 11.63 18.02
C GLU A 92 6.01 10.45 17.76
N TRP A 93 5.06 10.59 16.83
CA TRP A 93 4.11 9.55 16.45
C TRP A 93 4.58 8.64 15.32
N GLU A 94 5.75 8.91 14.76
CA GLU A 94 6.30 8.14 13.63
C GLU A 94 6.35 6.63 13.91
N MET A 95 6.89 6.24 15.07
CA MET A 95 6.96 4.82 15.43
C MET A 95 5.59 4.17 15.61
N THR A 96 4.61 4.92 16.11
CA THR A 96 3.21 4.45 16.21
C THR A 96 2.67 4.14 14.82
N SER A 97 2.91 5.01 13.85
CA SER A 97 2.54 4.81 12.45
C SER A 97 3.19 3.58 11.85
N GLN A 98 4.50 3.43 12.04
CA GLN A 98 5.27 2.27 11.54
C GLN A 98 4.72 0.96 12.10
N MET A 99 4.46 0.90 13.39
CA MET A 99 3.92 -0.29 14.05
C MET A 99 2.49 -0.61 13.61
N HIS A 100 1.66 0.42 13.40
CA HIS A 100 0.33 0.23 12.82
C HIS A 100 0.42 -0.36 11.40
N ALA A 101 1.26 0.23 10.54
CA ALA A 101 1.46 -0.26 9.18
C ALA A 101 1.93 -1.72 9.15
N LEU A 102 2.91 -2.07 10.00
CA LEU A 102 3.42 -3.43 10.10
C LEU A 102 2.32 -4.44 10.46
N LYS A 103 1.52 -4.14 11.48
CA LYS A 103 0.41 -5.00 11.90
C LYS A 103 -0.64 -5.14 10.82
N TYR A 104 -1.01 -4.02 10.20
CA TYR A 104 -2.00 -4.00 9.14
C TYR A 104 -1.55 -4.77 7.90
N LEU A 105 -0.34 -4.57 7.43
CA LEU A 105 0.20 -5.28 6.27
C LEU A 105 0.35 -6.78 6.53
N LYS A 106 0.80 -7.17 7.72
CA LYS A 106 0.81 -8.58 8.13
C LYS A 106 -0.59 -9.20 8.13
N PHE A 107 -1.58 -8.49 8.62
CA PHE A 107 -2.97 -8.92 8.56
C PHE A 107 -3.46 -9.10 7.11
N CYS A 108 -3.18 -8.13 6.23
CA CYS A 108 -3.55 -8.19 4.83
C CYS A 108 -2.87 -9.35 4.07
N ARG A 109 -1.66 -9.70 4.47
CA ARG A 109 -0.92 -10.86 3.94
C ARG A 109 -1.50 -12.20 4.38
N GLY A 110 -2.31 -12.24 5.43
CA GLY A 110 -2.87 -13.46 6.01
C GLY A 110 -2.24 -13.88 7.33
N GLY A 111 -1.44 -13.03 7.94
CA GLY A 111 -0.77 -13.29 9.21
C GLY A 111 0.55 -14.05 9.08
N ASP A 112 0.95 -14.76 10.12
CA ASP A 112 2.16 -15.55 10.13
C ASP A 112 1.97 -16.90 9.44
N PHE A 113 3.04 -17.43 8.86
CA PHE A 113 3.00 -18.74 8.24
C PHE A 113 2.71 -19.82 9.28
N VAL A 114 1.70 -20.64 9.01
CA VAL A 114 1.37 -21.82 9.80
C VAL A 114 1.56 -23.05 8.92
N PRO A 115 2.48 -23.96 9.28
CA PRO A 115 2.69 -25.17 8.49
C PRO A 115 1.40 -26.01 8.42
N ASN A 116 1.11 -26.53 7.23
CA ASN A 116 0.02 -27.49 7.09
C ASN A 116 0.45 -28.84 7.69
N PRO A 117 -0.20 -29.32 8.78
CA PRO A 117 0.18 -30.57 9.42
C PRO A 117 -0.04 -31.81 8.54
N TRP A 118 -0.78 -31.65 7.44
CA TRP A 118 -1.08 -32.72 6.50
C TRP A 118 -0.13 -32.78 5.29
N ASP A 119 0.75 -31.79 5.13
CA ASP A 119 1.80 -31.83 4.11
C ASP A 119 2.91 -32.79 4.56
N VAL A 120 2.59 -34.07 4.54
CA VAL A 120 3.60 -35.12 4.70
C VAL A 120 4.23 -35.33 3.35
N LYS A 121 5.46 -34.84 3.19
CA LYS A 121 6.29 -35.19 2.04
C LYS A 121 6.89 -36.57 2.22
#